data_7d91f52ce3b4fcc1ef70b959549a5036
#
_entry.id   7d91f52ce3b4fcc1ef70b959549a5036
#
_cell.length_a   1.000
_cell.length_b   1.000
_cell.length_c   1.000
_cell.angle_alpha   90.00
_cell.angle_beta   90.00
_cell.angle_gamma   90.00
#
_symmetry.space_group_name_H-M   'P 1'
#
loop_
_entity.id
_entity.type
_entity.pdbx_description
1 polymer ?
#
loop_
_entity_poly.entity_id
_entity_poly.type
_entity_poly.pdbx_seq_one_letter_code
_entity_poly.pdbx_strand_id
1 'polypeptide(L)'
;MNDLPPDDSQPEQLDMLVIDGVSLTSRLIMGTGGAPSQEGLGTALRASGTQLTTVAMRRHSATSGSSLFQVLLDNNILVLPNTAGCFTAREAVLTAELAREALETDWIKLEVIADEHTLLPDAVELVDATEQLVARGFKVFAYTNDDPVLALRLEHLGAV
;
A
#
# COMPACT_ATOMS: atom_id res chain seq x y z
N MET A 1 22.30 53.99 -3.13
CA MET A 1 21.44 53.14 -2.31
C MET A 1 21.13 51.96 -3.20
N ASN A 2 21.79 50.83 -2.96
CA ASN A 2 21.57 49.60 -3.73
C ASN A 2 20.54 48.79 -2.97
N ASP A 3 19.30 48.84 -3.42
CA ASP A 3 18.28 47.91 -2.96
C ASP A 3 18.50 46.58 -3.70
N LEU A 4 19.16 45.65 -3.03
CA LEU A 4 19.16 44.24 -3.44
C LEU A 4 17.76 43.67 -3.14
N PRO A 5 17.17 42.92 -4.08
CA PRO A 5 15.92 42.20 -3.80
C PRO A 5 16.15 41.20 -2.67
N PRO A 6 15.14 40.92 -1.86
CA PRO A 6 15.25 39.94 -0.79
C PRO A 6 15.64 38.55 -1.37
N ASP A 7 16.57 37.91 -0.69
CA ASP A 7 17.01 36.56 -0.96
C ASP A 7 15.87 35.60 -0.56
N ASP A 8 15.06 35.18 -1.54
CA ASP A 8 13.93 34.25 -1.38
C ASP A 8 14.38 32.78 -1.34
N SER A 9 15.63 32.50 -1.04
CA SER A 9 16.15 31.13 -0.87
C SER A 9 15.76 30.55 0.50
N GLN A 10 14.48 30.52 0.82
CA GLN A 10 14.00 29.58 1.83
C GLN A 10 14.09 28.18 1.21
N PRO A 11 14.68 27.18 1.90
CA PRO A 11 14.66 25.82 1.38
C PRO A 11 13.20 25.42 1.21
N GLU A 12 12.83 24.98 -0.01
CA GLU A 12 11.51 24.43 -0.29
C GLU A 12 11.23 23.36 0.78
N GLN A 13 10.26 23.66 1.63
CA GLN A 13 9.81 22.73 2.65
C GLN A 13 9.17 21.56 1.89
N LEU A 14 9.87 20.41 1.84
CA LEU A 14 9.37 19.22 1.17
C LEU A 14 7.98 18.90 1.72
N ASP A 15 6.98 18.92 0.82
CA ASP A 15 5.60 18.54 1.14
C ASP A 15 5.51 17.01 1.30
N MET A 16 5.78 16.54 2.52
CA MET A 16 5.82 15.14 2.87
C MET A 16 4.42 14.53 2.88
N LEU A 17 4.27 13.34 2.28
CA LEU A 17 3.09 12.52 2.49
C LEU A 17 3.25 11.77 3.81
N VAL A 18 2.36 12.01 4.76
CA VAL A 18 2.37 11.30 6.05
C VAL A 18 1.21 10.33 6.12
N ILE A 19 1.51 9.04 6.30
CA ILE A 19 0.52 7.99 6.47
C ILE A 19 0.85 7.24 7.76
N ASP A 20 -0.08 7.19 8.71
CA ASP A 20 0.08 6.53 10.01
C ASP A 20 1.42 6.87 10.71
N GLY A 21 1.79 8.15 10.68
CA GLY A 21 3.03 8.65 11.28
C GLY A 21 4.31 8.39 10.49
N VAL A 22 4.25 7.67 9.38
CA VAL A 22 5.39 7.45 8.46
C VAL A 22 5.41 8.56 7.41
N SER A 23 6.54 9.27 7.33
CA SER A 23 6.73 10.35 6.38
C SER A 23 7.39 9.83 5.10
N LEU A 24 6.76 10.08 3.97
CA LEU A 24 7.23 9.72 2.63
C LEU A 24 7.51 10.99 1.82
N THR A 25 8.65 11.06 1.16
CA THR A 25 8.99 12.17 0.25
C THR A 25 8.35 12.00 -1.12
N SER A 26 8.03 10.75 -1.49
CA SER A 26 7.33 10.43 -2.74
C SER A 26 5.84 10.21 -2.48
N ARG A 27 5.01 10.84 -3.31
CA ARG A 27 3.55 10.60 -3.31
C ARG A 27 3.16 9.44 -4.23
N LEU A 28 4.13 8.82 -4.91
CA LEU A 28 3.90 7.69 -5.78
C LEU A 28 4.01 6.37 -5.01
N ILE A 29 2.95 5.59 -5.00
CA ILE A 29 2.92 4.21 -4.52
C ILE A 29 2.88 3.31 -5.74
N MET A 30 3.92 2.50 -5.94
CA MET A 30 3.98 1.58 -7.08
C MET A 30 3.41 0.19 -6.75
N GLY A 31 3.04 -0.54 -7.79
CA GLY A 31 2.75 -1.97 -7.72
C GLY A 31 3.88 -2.80 -8.30
N THR A 32 3.96 -4.07 -7.91
CA THR A 32 4.97 -5.02 -8.41
C THR A 32 4.43 -5.97 -9.47
N GLY A 33 3.12 -5.93 -9.73
CA GLY A 33 2.49 -6.79 -10.73
C GLY A 33 2.74 -6.33 -12.17
N GLY A 34 2.85 -7.31 -13.09
CA GLY A 34 2.94 -7.01 -14.53
C GLY A 34 4.31 -6.60 -15.05
N ALA A 35 5.33 -6.51 -14.21
CA ALA A 35 6.69 -6.26 -14.69
C ALA A 35 7.23 -7.46 -15.50
N PRO A 36 7.84 -7.22 -16.66
CA PRO A 36 8.30 -8.31 -17.54
C PRO A 36 9.52 -9.05 -16.97
N SER A 37 10.26 -8.41 -16.07
CA SER A 37 11.40 -8.99 -15.36
C SER A 37 11.65 -8.28 -14.03
N GLN A 38 12.37 -8.92 -13.14
CA GLN A 38 12.76 -8.32 -11.86
C GLN A 38 13.78 -7.20 -12.04
N GLU A 39 14.69 -7.31 -12.99
CA GLU A 39 15.63 -6.25 -13.34
C GLU A 39 14.89 -5.00 -13.84
N GLY A 40 13.91 -5.19 -14.73
CA GLY A 40 13.05 -4.10 -15.21
C GLY A 40 12.25 -3.46 -14.09
N LEU A 41 11.70 -4.28 -13.17
CA LEU A 41 11.02 -3.78 -11.97
C LEU A 41 11.96 -2.94 -11.10
N GLY A 42 13.14 -3.44 -10.77
CA GLY A 42 14.13 -2.72 -9.97
C GLY A 42 14.54 -1.38 -10.62
N THR A 43 14.69 -1.36 -11.95
CA THR A 43 14.98 -0.12 -12.69
C THR A 43 13.82 0.88 -12.61
N ALA A 44 12.57 0.42 -12.78
CA ALA A 44 11.38 1.26 -12.68
C ALA A 44 11.20 1.81 -11.25
N LEU A 45 11.39 1.00 -10.23
CA LEU A 45 11.31 1.40 -8.83
C LEU A 45 12.34 2.52 -8.50
N ARG A 46 13.59 2.37 -8.92
CA ARG A 46 14.61 3.41 -8.75
C ARG A 46 14.26 4.69 -9.50
N ALA A 47 13.88 4.56 -10.76
CA ALA A 47 13.56 5.72 -11.61
C ALA A 47 12.33 6.50 -11.11
N SER A 48 11.37 5.80 -10.49
CA SER A 48 10.14 6.42 -9.96
C SER A 48 10.35 7.19 -8.65
N GLY A 49 11.41 6.88 -7.91
CA GLY A 49 11.62 7.43 -6.58
C GLY A 49 10.57 7.00 -5.55
N THR A 50 9.80 5.93 -5.82
CA THR A 50 8.81 5.43 -4.87
C THR A 50 9.46 4.91 -3.59
N GLN A 51 8.82 5.16 -2.46
CA GLN A 51 9.25 4.68 -1.15
C GLN A 51 8.30 3.62 -0.58
N LEU A 52 7.16 3.38 -1.24
CA LEU A 52 6.16 2.42 -0.84
C LEU A 52 5.66 1.66 -2.06
N THR A 53 5.57 0.33 -1.96
CA THR A 53 5.17 -0.53 -3.07
C THR A 53 4.22 -1.63 -2.62
N THR A 54 3.16 -1.87 -3.40
CA THR A 54 2.20 -2.94 -3.10
C THR A 54 2.69 -4.29 -3.63
N VAL A 55 2.47 -5.34 -2.83
CA VAL A 55 2.81 -6.73 -3.17
C VAL A 55 1.62 -7.64 -2.95
N ALA A 56 1.18 -8.35 -4.00
CA ALA A 56 0.06 -9.28 -3.92
C ALA A 56 0.51 -10.61 -3.30
N MET A 57 0.09 -10.90 -2.07
CA MET A 57 0.53 -12.09 -1.33
C MET A 57 0.18 -13.41 -2.04
N ARG A 58 -1.02 -13.51 -2.62
CA ARG A 58 -1.49 -14.73 -3.29
C ARG A 58 -0.83 -15.01 -4.64
N ARG A 59 -0.12 -14.04 -5.23
CA ARG A 59 0.52 -14.16 -6.56
C ARG A 59 1.99 -14.53 -6.51
N HIS A 60 2.59 -14.57 -5.32
CA HIS A 60 4.02 -14.87 -5.16
C HIS A 60 4.23 -16.28 -4.62
N SER A 61 4.97 -17.10 -5.38
CA SER A 61 5.47 -18.39 -4.87
C SER A 61 6.74 -18.17 -4.05
N ALA A 62 7.02 -19.11 -3.15
CA ALA A 62 8.19 -19.03 -2.25
C ALA A 62 9.54 -18.85 -2.99
N THR A 63 9.63 -19.32 -4.23
CA THR A 63 10.87 -19.23 -5.05
C THR A 63 11.02 -17.91 -5.82
N SER A 64 9.92 -17.29 -6.24
CA SER A 64 9.94 -15.99 -6.92
C SER A 64 9.85 -14.81 -5.94
N GLY A 65 9.29 -15.03 -4.75
CA GLY A 65 9.11 -14.00 -3.73
C GLY A 65 10.45 -13.52 -3.12
N SER A 66 11.39 -14.43 -2.84
CA SER A 66 12.66 -14.06 -2.22
C SER A 66 13.46 -13.04 -3.04
N SER A 67 13.41 -13.13 -4.35
CA SER A 67 14.11 -12.20 -5.25
C SER A 67 13.41 -10.83 -5.35
N LEU A 68 12.05 -10.79 -5.32
CA LEU A 68 11.30 -9.53 -5.29
C LEU A 68 11.57 -8.76 -3.99
N PHE A 69 11.44 -9.42 -2.85
CA PHE A 69 11.67 -8.78 -1.56
C PHE A 69 13.11 -8.29 -1.43
N GLN A 70 14.09 -9.01 -1.98
CA GLN A 70 15.47 -8.54 -2.01
C GLN A 70 15.61 -7.25 -2.82
N VAL A 71 14.95 -7.15 -3.98
CA VAL A 71 14.95 -5.90 -4.78
C VAL A 71 14.35 -4.74 -4.00
N LEU A 72 13.28 -4.95 -3.24
CA LEU A 72 12.66 -3.91 -2.43
C LEU A 72 13.56 -3.48 -1.27
N LEU A 73 14.15 -4.44 -0.55
CA LEU A 73 15.10 -4.19 0.54
C LEU A 73 16.34 -3.44 0.06
N ASP A 74 16.95 -3.86 -1.04
CA ASP A 74 18.15 -3.24 -1.61
C ASP A 74 17.91 -1.78 -2.05
N ASN A 75 16.64 -1.41 -2.30
CA ASN A 75 16.25 -0.04 -2.66
C ASN A 75 15.59 0.73 -1.50
N ASN A 76 15.57 0.19 -0.29
CA ASN A 76 14.93 0.78 0.91
C ASN A 76 13.44 1.13 0.68
N ILE A 77 12.71 0.28 -0.04
CA ILE A 77 11.29 0.48 -0.35
C ILE A 77 10.44 -0.29 0.65
N LEU A 78 9.52 0.41 1.30
CA LEU A 78 8.54 -0.18 2.20
C LEU A 78 7.57 -1.08 1.43
N VAL A 79 7.22 -2.20 2.03
CA VAL A 79 6.27 -3.16 1.45
C VAL A 79 4.90 -2.94 2.04
N LEU A 80 3.91 -2.76 1.16
CA LEU A 80 2.50 -2.76 1.48
C LEU A 80 1.87 -4.04 0.90
N PRO A 81 1.80 -5.14 1.67
CA PRO A 81 1.14 -6.34 1.19
C PRO A 81 -0.33 -6.09 0.92
N ASN A 82 -0.91 -6.82 -0.04
CA ASN A 82 -2.33 -6.74 -0.33
C ASN A 82 -3.01 -8.11 -0.35
N THR A 83 -4.33 -8.10 -0.14
CA THR A 83 -5.19 -9.26 -0.12
C THR A 83 -5.86 -9.51 -1.48
N ALA A 84 -5.26 -9.06 -2.57
CA ALA A 84 -5.81 -9.19 -3.93
C ALA A 84 -6.22 -10.64 -4.26
N GLY A 85 -7.42 -10.79 -4.81
CA GLY A 85 -8.02 -12.09 -5.15
C GLY A 85 -8.75 -12.76 -3.98
N CYS A 86 -9.02 -12.04 -2.87
CA CYS A 86 -9.95 -12.48 -1.83
C CYS A 86 -11.37 -12.02 -2.16
N PHE A 87 -12.35 -12.91 -1.92
CA PHE A 87 -13.76 -12.67 -2.17
C PHE A 87 -14.58 -12.55 -0.87
N THR A 88 -13.97 -12.86 0.27
CA THR A 88 -14.62 -12.80 1.58
C THR A 88 -13.72 -12.14 2.61
N ALA A 89 -14.34 -11.55 3.65
CA ALA A 89 -13.64 -10.99 4.79
C ALA A 89 -12.71 -12.03 5.44
N ARG A 90 -13.18 -13.27 5.58
CA ARG A 90 -12.41 -14.38 6.16
C ARG A 90 -11.12 -14.66 5.38
N GLU A 91 -11.20 -14.71 4.05
CA GLU A 91 -10.01 -14.93 3.21
C GLU A 91 -9.03 -13.77 3.31
N ALA A 92 -9.55 -12.54 3.30
CA ALA A 92 -8.73 -11.35 3.38
C ALA A 92 -8.02 -11.24 4.73
N VAL A 93 -8.73 -11.50 5.83
CA VAL A 93 -8.15 -11.51 7.18
C VAL A 93 -7.05 -12.57 7.30
N LEU A 94 -7.30 -13.81 6.85
CA LEU A 94 -6.28 -14.85 6.87
C LEU A 94 -5.05 -14.47 6.03
N THR A 95 -5.27 -13.91 4.84
CA THR A 95 -4.18 -13.46 3.95
C THR A 95 -3.36 -12.34 4.61
N ALA A 96 -4.01 -11.41 5.29
CA ALA A 96 -3.34 -10.34 6.02
C ALA A 96 -2.49 -10.87 7.18
N GLU A 97 -3.01 -11.83 7.96
CA GLU A 97 -2.26 -12.46 9.04
C GLU A 97 -1.01 -13.19 8.54
N LEU A 98 -1.13 -13.92 7.42
CA LEU A 98 0.02 -14.56 6.77
C LEU A 98 1.03 -13.53 6.25
N ALA A 99 0.56 -12.40 5.74
CA ALA A 99 1.43 -11.32 5.29
C ALA A 99 2.20 -10.70 6.45
N ARG A 100 1.54 -10.44 7.59
CA ARG A 100 2.19 -9.95 8.82
C ARG A 100 3.31 -10.87 9.26
N GLU A 101 3.02 -12.16 9.33
CA GLU A 101 4.01 -13.17 9.74
C GLU A 101 5.22 -13.23 8.79
N ALA A 102 4.95 -13.16 7.47
CA ALA A 102 6.00 -13.29 6.46
C ALA A 102 6.84 -12.03 6.25
N LEU A 103 6.28 -10.85 6.49
CA LEU A 103 6.90 -9.56 6.13
C LEU A 103 7.14 -8.64 7.33
N GLU A 104 6.79 -9.08 8.53
CA GLU A 104 6.95 -8.32 9.78
C GLU A 104 6.37 -6.90 9.70
N THR A 105 5.19 -6.74 9.05
CA THR A 105 4.50 -5.45 8.89
C THR A 105 3.04 -5.54 9.29
N ASP A 106 2.56 -4.51 9.98
CA ASP A 106 1.14 -4.35 10.31
C ASP A 106 0.35 -3.62 9.22
N TRP A 107 1.01 -3.15 8.17
CA TRP A 107 0.36 -2.47 7.06
C TRP A 107 -0.25 -3.49 6.10
N ILE A 108 -1.47 -3.23 5.64
CA ILE A 108 -2.18 -4.08 4.68
C ILE A 108 -3.06 -3.26 3.74
N LYS A 109 -2.89 -3.42 2.44
CA LYS A 109 -3.87 -2.94 1.46
C LYS A 109 -4.97 -3.99 1.35
N LEU A 110 -6.10 -3.69 1.98
CA LEU A 110 -7.23 -4.61 2.08
C LEU A 110 -8.09 -4.54 0.82
N GLU A 111 -8.12 -5.64 0.09
CA GLU A 111 -8.97 -5.86 -1.08
C GLU A 111 -9.91 -7.03 -0.80
N VAL A 112 -11.22 -6.81 -0.92
CA VAL A 112 -12.24 -7.87 -1.00
C VAL A 112 -13.10 -7.54 -2.21
N ILE A 113 -13.06 -8.37 -3.23
CA ILE A 113 -13.72 -8.11 -4.52
C ILE A 113 -15.05 -8.85 -4.62
N ALA A 114 -16.07 -8.16 -5.16
CA ALA A 114 -17.39 -8.73 -5.40
C ALA A 114 -17.46 -9.49 -6.73
N ASP A 115 -16.68 -9.07 -7.72
CA ASP A 115 -16.73 -9.59 -9.08
C ASP A 115 -15.34 -9.63 -9.72
N GLU A 116 -14.98 -10.77 -10.29
CA GLU A 116 -13.66 -11.03 -10.85
C GLU A 116 -13.39 -10.26 -12.18
N HIS A 117 -14.44 -9.90 -12.91
CA HIS A 117 -14.30 -9.22 -14.20
C HIS A 117 -14.15 -7.71 -14.03
N THR A 118 -14.93 -7.13 -13.12
CA THR A 118 -14.91 -5.70 -12.86
C THR A 118 -13.91 -5.29 -11.79
N LEU A 119 -13.51 -6.23 -10.94
CA LEU A 119 -12.69 -6.02 -9.73
C LEU A 119 -13.29 -5.00 -8.75
N LEU A 120 -14.61 -4.77 -8.82
CA LEU A 120 -15.28 -3.89 -7.88
C LEU A 120 -15.24 -4.48 -6.46
N PRO A 121 -15.04 -3.64 -5.45
CA PRO A 121 -14.99 -4.09 -4.07
C PRO A 121 -16.38 -4.54 -3.58
N ASP A 122 -16.40 -5.56 -2.72
CA ASP A 122 -17.57 -5.92 -1.92
C ASP A 122 -17.58 -5.05 -0.67
N ALA A 123 -18.51 -4.09 -0.62
CA ALA A 123 -18.58 -3.11 0.47
C ALA A 123 -18.92 -3.75 1.83
N VAL A 124 -19.70 -4.83 1.84
CA VAL A 124 -20.11 -5.49 3.08
C VAL A 124 -18.94 -6.28 3.67
N GLU A 125 -18.32 -7.11 2.85
CA GLU A 125 -17.16 -7.90 3.23
C GLU A 125 -15.95 -7.01 3.57
N LEU A 126 -15.77 -5.90 2.84
CA LEU A 126 -14.71 -4.93 3.10
C LEU A 126 -14.84 -4.27 4.47
N VAL A 127 -16.05 -3.86 4.85
CA VAL A 127 -16.34 -3.27 6.16
C VAL A 127 -16.09 -4.29 7.28
N ASP A 128 -16.55 -5.53 7.14
CA ASP A 128 -16.32 -6.60 8.12
C ASP A 128 -14.82 -6.91 8.26
N ALA A 129 -14.10 -7.06 7.15
CA ALA A 129 -12.66 -7.31 7.18
C ALA A 129 -11.89 -6.14 7.81
N THR A 130 -12.28 -4.89 7.51
CA THR A 130 -11.65 -3.69 8.10
C THR A 130 -11.78 -3.69 9.61
N GLU A 131 -13.00 -3.90 10.13
CA GLU A 131 -13.25 -3.96 11.58
C GLU A 131 -12.39 -5.04 12.25
N GLN A 132 -12.36 -6.24 11.69
CA GLN A 132 -11.57 -7.35 12.22
C GLN A 132 -10.07 -7.07 12.22
N LEU A 133 -9.54 -6.49 11.14
CA LEU A 133 -8.10 -6.23 11.01
C LEU A 133 -7.66 -5.06 11.90
N VAL A 134 -8.42 -3.98 11.97
CA VAL A 134 -8.14 -2.87 12.88
C VAL A 134 -8.14 -3.33 14.34
N ALA A 135 -9.13 -4.15 14.74
CA ALA A 135 -9.18 -4.73 16.09
C ALA A 135 -7.94 -5.61 16.40
N ARG A 136 -7.26 -6.14 15.39
CA ARG A 136 -6.02 -6.94 15.52
C ARG A 136 -4.75 -6.09 15.36
N GLY A 137 -4.87 -4.76 15.30
CA GLY A 137 -3.77 -3.82 15.23
C GLY A 137 -3.18 -3.57 13.84
N PHE A 138 -3.86 -4.01 12.77
CA PHE A 138 -3.44 -3.67 11.41
C PHE A 138 -3.72 -2.21 11.07
N LYS A 139 -2.86 -1.63 10.23
CA LYS A 139 -3.04 -0.37 9.55
C LYS A 139 -3.63 -0.64 8.18
N VAL A 140 -4.92 -0.40 8.05
CA VAL A 140 -5.71 -0.86 6.90
C VAL A 140 -5.81 0.25 5.84
N PHE A 141 -5.25 -0.02 4.66
CA PHE A 141 -5.44 0.78 3.44
C PHE A 141 -6.58 0.15 2.65
N ALA A 142 -7.78 0.68 2.77
CA ALA A 142 -8.95 0.06 2.17
C ALA A 142 -9.02 0.28 0.65
N TYR A 143 -9.13 -0.81 -0.12
CA TYR A 143 -9.46 -0.75 -1.54
C TYR A 143 -10.97 -0.59 -1.71
N THR A 144 -11.40 0.58 -2.16
CA THR A 144 -12.81 0.92 -2.32
C THR A 144 -13.02 1.73 -3.61
N ASN A 145 -14.27 2.13 -3.86
CA ASN A 145 -14.67 2.99 -4.97
C ASN A 145 -14.90 4.44 -4.49
N ASP A 146 -15.53 5.26 -5.32
CA ASP A 146 -15.82 6.67 -5.10
C ASP A 146 -17.09 6.95 -4.26
N ASP A 147 -17.53 5.98 -3.45
CA ASP A 147 -18.64 6.18 -2.50
C ASP A 147 -18.12 6.88 -1.22
N PRO A 148 -18.46 8.19 -1.03
CA PRO A 148 -17.98 8.95 0.13
C PRO A 148 -18.59 8.47 1.46
N VAL A 149 -19.78 7.85 1.42
CA VAL A 149 -20.42 7.31 2.63
C VAL A 149 -19.68 6.07 3.12
N LEU A 150 -19.31 5.18 2.18
CA LEU A 150 -18.50 4.02 2.49
C LEU A 150 -17.10 4.44 2.96
N ALA A 151 -16.47 5.41 2.29
CA ALA A 151 -15.15 5.91 2.69
C ALA A 151 -15.14 6.44 4.13
N LEU A 152 -16.13 7.28 4.48
CA LEU A 152 -16.27 7.80 5.84
C LEU A 152 -16.50 6.68 6.87
N ARG A 153 -17.25 5.64 6.50
CA ARG A 153 -17.47 4.48 7.37
C ARG A 153 -16.18 3.71 7.62
N LEU A 154 -15.37 3.50 6.60
CA LEU A 154 -14.07 2.81 6.72
C LEU A 154 -13.10 3.63 7.59
N GLU A 155 -13.06 4.95 7.42
CA GLU A 155 -12.30 5.86 8.28
C GLU A 155 -12.73 5.74 9.75
N HIS A 156 -14.04 5.75 10.03
CA HIS A 156 -14.56 5.60 11.39
C HIS A 156 -14.23 4.23 12.02
N LEU A 157 -14.02 3.20 11.21
CA LEU A 157 -13.54 1.89 11.68
C LEU A 157 -12.05 1.86 11.94
N GLY A 158 -11.30 2.89 11.53
CA GLY A 158 -9.87 3.03 11.75
C GLY A 158 -8.99 2.68 10.54
N ALA A 159 -9.54 2.70 9.33
CA ALA A 159 -8.71 2.69 8.12
C ALA A 159 -7.84 3.94 8.05
N VAL A 160 -6.62 3.83 7.49
CA VAL A 160 -5.62 4.92 7.38
C VAL A 160 -5.68 5.60 6.03
#